data_8641acb3400bb3f4b2db6193defa8a91
#
_entry.id   8641acb3400bb3f4b2db6193defa8a91
#
_cell.length_a   1.000
_cell.length_b   1.000
_cell.length_c   1.000
_cell.angle_alpha   90.00
_cell.angle_beta   90.00
_cell.angle_gamma   90.00
#
_symmetry.space_group_name_H-M   'P 1'
#
loop_
_entity.id
_entity.type
_entity.pdbx_description
1 polymer ?
#
loop_
_entity_poly.entity_id
_entity_poly.type
_entity_poly.pdbx_seq_one_letter_code
_entity_poly.pdbx_strand_id
1 'polypeptide(L)'
;MNRGPVRAFLGVVSALCAACVSARHEAPEPRVDTARRGDEIVVCGRFFPTGTRVVLWNEPGGFDAYEGEPKFGARSAGSTLDDVRGAVHQVVLHYDVAGTSARCFRVLHRRGLSCHFLLDLDGTVDQTLDLKERAWHAAEANDGSVGVEIANIGAYRDAAELAPWYARDAEGARVTLPDGVERGALPAGFVARPARP
;
A
#
# COMPACT_ATOMS: atom_id res chain seq x y z
N MET A 1 -9.44 12.28 -72.42
CA MET A 1 -8.88 12.64 -71.07
C MET A 1 -10.05 13.12 -70.21
N ASN A 2 -10.59 12.25 -69.45
CA ASN A 2 -11.78 12.56 -68.68
C ASN A 2 -11.49 12.14 -67.22
N ARG A 3 -11.27 13.13 -66.31
CA ARG A 3 -11.03 12.90 -64.87
C ARG A 3 -12.39 12.93 -64.19
N GLY A 4 -12.87 11.77 -63.76
CA GLY A 4 -14.06 11.65 -62.92
C GLY A 4 -13.74 12.03 -61.44
N PRO A 5 -14.72 12.51 -60.65
CA PRO A 5 -14.52 13.00 -59.31
C PRO A 5 -14.43 11.86 -58.30
N VAL A 6 -13.42 11.97 -57.43
CA VAL A 6 -13.27 11.11 -56.27
C VAL A 6 -14.31 11.53 -55.21
N ARG A 7 -15.31 10.70 -54.96
CA ARG A 7 -16.27 10.87 -53.89
C ARG A 7 -15.58 10.47 -52.56
N ALA A 8 -15.42 11.44 -51.70
CA ALA A 8 -15.02 11.26 -50.32
C ALA A 8 -16.15 10.52 -49.58
N PHE A 9 -15.84 9.31 -49.10
CA PHE A 9 -16.65 8.62 -48.10
C PHE A 9 -16.28 9.16 -46.72
N LEU A 10 -17.04 10.15 -46.25
CA LEU A 10 -17.07 10.51 -44.83
C LEU A 10 -18.13 9.63 -44.18
N GLY A 11 -17.76 8.47 -43.71
CA GLY A 11 -18.61 7.53 -42.99
C GLY A 11 -18.24 7.51 -41.53
N VAL A 12 -19.02 8.22 -40.72
CA VAL A 12 -19.53 7.88 -39.39
C VAL A 12 -18.68 6.86 -38.61
N VAL A 13 -17.73 7.39 -37.80
CA VAL A 13 -17.23 6.75 -36.61
C VAL A 13 -17.42 7.74 -35.45
N SER A 14 -18.67 7.90 -35.05
CA SER A 14 -19.02 8.65 -33.85
C SER A 14 -20.24 7.98 -33.25
N ALA A 15 -20.03 7.07 -32.34
CA ALA A 15 -20.96 6.68 -31.26
C ALA A 15 -20.62 5.31 -30.70
N LEU A 16 -19.52 5.18 -29.95
CA LEU A 16 -19.35 4.05 -29.01
C LEU A 16 -18.21 4.38 -28.05
N CYS A 17 -18.33 5.50 -27.35
CA CYS A 17 -17.46 5.80 -26.20
C CYS A 17 -18.18 6.68 -25.18
N ALA A 18 -19.43 6.36 -24.86
CA ALA A 18 -20.23 7.07 -23.86
C ALA A 18 -20.88 6.09 -22.88
N ALA A 19 -20.10 5.16 -22.34
CA ALA A 19 -20.55 4.30 -21.26
C ALA A 19 -19.41 3.88 -20.31
N CYS A 20 -18.33 4.68 -20.19
CA CYS A 20 -17.59 4.73 -18.97
C CYS A 20 -18.29 5.74 -18.06
N VAL A 21 -19.45 5.35 -17.54
CA VAL A 21 -19.99 5.96 -16.32
C VAL A 21 -18.98 5.61 -15.24
N SER A 22 -18.09 6.56 -14.96
CA SER A 22 -17.33 6.57 -13.70
C SER A 22 -18.37 6.49 -12.60
N ALA A 23 -18.61 5.30 -12.07
CA ALA A 23 -19.14 5.18 -10.74
C ALA A 23 -18.15 5.97 -9.88
N ARG A 24 -18.49 7.21 -9.55
CA ARG A 24 -17.83 7.95 -8.48
C ARG A 24 -18.06 7.08 -7.26
N HIS A 25 -17.07 6.29 -6.91
CA HIS A 25 -17.02 5.65 -5.61
C HIS A 25 -16.97 6.82 -4.64
N GLU A 26 -18.12 7.17 -4.11
CA GLU A 26 -18.23 8.21 -3.10
C GLU A 26 -17.36 7.73 -1.95
N ALA A 27 -16.28 8.49 -1.68
CA ALA A 27 -15.36 8.13 -0.61
C ALA A 27 -16.19 8.03 0.69
N PRO A 28 -16.05 6.98 1.47
CA PRO A 28 -16.81 6.81 2.69
C PRO A 28 -16.63 8.04 3.59
N GLU A 29 -17.74 8.56 4.12
CA GLU A 29 -17.72 9.72 5.00
C GLU A 29 -16.85 9.44 6.24
N PRO A 30 -15.98 10.38 6.62
CA PRO A 30 -15.14 10.23 7.79
C PRO A 30 -15.99 10.23 9.06
N ARG A 31 -15.76 9.25 9.92
CA ARG A 31 -16.47 9.17 11.19
C ARG A 31 -15.68 9.86 12.29
N VAL A 32 -16.39 10.56 13.16
CA VAL A 32 -15.87 11.23 14.36
C VAL A 32 -16.03 10.32 15.59
N ASP A 33 -16.61 9.14 15.44
CA ASP A 33 -16.88 8.22 16.53
C ASP A 33 -15.63 7.57 17.07
N THR A 34 -15.54 7.46 18.39
CA THR A 34 -14.36 6.99 19.13
C THR A 34 -14.20 5.46 19.14
N ALA A 35 -15.23 4.72 18.75
CA ALA A 35 -15.18 3.26 18.69
C ALA A 35 -14.72 2.77 17.32
N ARG A 36 -13.45 2.39 17.24
CA ARG A 36 -12.83 1.83 16.03
C ARG A 36 -13.36 0.42 15.74
N ARG A 37 -13.56 0.09 14.45
CA ARG A 37 -14.02 -1.25 14.00
C ARG A 37 -12.87 -2.21 13.69
N GLY A 38 -11.65 -1.70 13.46
CA GLY A 38 -10.49 -2.50 13.08
C GLY A 38 -10.26 -2.59 11.57
N ASP A 39 -11.04 -1.85 10.78
CA ASP A 39 -10.89 -1.77 9.32
C ASP A 39 -10.69 -0.33 8.82
N GLU A 40 -10.39 0.60 9.73
CA GLU A 40 -10.21 2.00 9.37
C GLU A 40 -8.75 2.42 9.38
N ILE A 41 -8.40 3.24 8.39
CA ILE A 41 -7.16 4.04 8.38
C ILE A 41 -7.41 5.42 8.97
N VAL A 42 -6.34 6.10 9.36
CA VAL A 42 -6.36 7.47 9.89
C VAL A 42 -5.83 8.45 8.87
N VAL A 43 -6.60 9.50 8.59
CA VAL A 43 -6.20 10.65 7.76
C VAL A 43 -6.55 11.92 8.50
N CYS A 44 -5.57 12.71 8.86
CA CYS A 44 -5.74 13.96 9.63
C CYS A 44 -6.57 13.76 10.91
N GLY A 45 -6.30 12.68 11.65
CA GLY A 45 -6.99 12.31 12.88
C GLY A 45 -8.43 11.79 12.69
N ARG A 46 -8.88 11.54 11.46
CA ARG A 46 -10.21 11.01 11.16
C ARG A 46 -10.12 9.58 10.64
N PHE A 47 -11.11 8.76 10.98
CA PHE A 47 -11.20 7.36 10.57
C PHE A 47 -11.92 7.21 9.23
N PHE A 48 -11.32 6.41 8.34
CA PHE A 48 -11.87 6.07 7.03
C PHE A 48 -11.89 4.55 6.86
N PRO A 49 -13.07 3.93 6.63
CA PRO A 49 -13.16 2.49 6.47
C PRO A 49 -12.51 2.02 5.17
N THR A 50 -11.84 0.88 5.22
CA THR A 50 -11.16 0.25 4.07
C THR A 50 -11.77 -1.09 3.68
N GLY A 51 -12.54 -1.71 4.58
CA GLY A 51 -13.08 -3.05 4.39
C GLY A 51 -12.06 -4.17 4.57
N THR A 52 -10.84 -3.88 5.03
CA THR A 52 -9.82 -4.87 5.39
C THR A 52 -9.32 -4.63 6.81
N ARG A 53 -8.67 -5.63 7.39
CA ARG A 53 -8.09 -5.47 8.73
C ARG A 53 -6.97 -4.43 8.70
N VAL A 54 -7.07 -3.44 9.59
CA VAL A 54 -6.05 -2.42 9.80
C VAL A 54 -5.62 -2.43 11.27
N VAL A 55 -4.33 -2.38 11.52
CA VAL A 55 -3.73 -2.15 12.83
C VAL A 55 -3.06 -0.78 12.82
N LEU A 56 -3.40 0.09 13.76
CA LEU A 56 -2.82 1.42 13.84
C LEU A 56 -1.58 1.42 14.74
N TRP A 57 -0.70 2.38 14.51
CA TRP A 57 0.56 2.56 15.26
C TRP A 57 0.39 2.62 16.78
N ASN A 58 -0.74 3.15 17.27
CA ASN A 58 -1.04 3.32 18.69
C ASN A 58 -1.87 2.18 19.30
N GLU A 59 -2.07 1.08 18.58
CA GLU A 59 -2.78 -0.10 19.05
C GLU A 59 -1.82 -1.21 19.52
N PRO A 60 -2.29 -2.13 20.34
CA PRO A 60 -1.49 -3.32 20.70
C PRO A 60 -1.04 -4.09 19.44
N GLY A 61 0.27 -4.25 19.28
CA GLY A 61 0.88 -4.89 18.13
C GLY A 61 1.09 -3.98 16.92
N GLY A 62 0.69 -2.70 16.99
CA GLY A 62 0.96 -1.72 15.95
C GLY A 62 2.44 -1.31 15.88
N PHE A 63 2.85 -0.82 14.72
CA PHE A 63 4.20 -0.35 14.48
C PHE A 63 4.24 1.18 14.52
N ASP A 64 4.77 1.73 15.61
CA ASP A 64 4.76 3.16 15.89
C ASP A 64 5.98 3.88 15.29
N ALA A 65 5.78 4.59 14.19
CA ALA A 65 6.81 5.42 13.58
C ALA A 65 7.00 6.78 14.29
N TYR A 66 6.14 7.11 15.25
CA TYR A 66 6.31 8.29 16.12
C TYR A 66 7.26 8.01 17.30
N GLU A 67 7.58 6.74 17.57
CA GLU A 67 8.48 6.39 18.67
C GLU A 67 9.91 6.86 18.38
N GLY A 68 10.52 7.51 19.37
CA GLY A 68 11.87 8.02 19.31
C GLY A 68 12.02 9.30 18.46
N GLU A 69 13.16 9.44 17.78
CA GLU A 69 13.38 10.58 16.90
C GLU A 69 12.49 10.48 15.65
N PRO A 70 11.85 11.59 15.24
CA PRO A 70 10.97 11.58 14.06
C PRO A 70 11.69 11.12 12.79
N LYS A 71 11.07 10.17 12.09
CA LYS A 71 11.52 9.65 10.80
C LYS A 71 10.54 10.02 9.69
N PHE A 72 9.90 11.16 9.84
CA PHE A 72 8.93 11.75 8.93
C PHE A 72 8.97 13.28 9.10
N GLY A 73 8.27 14.01 8.26
CA GLY A 73 8.15 15.46 8.35
C GLY A 73 6.73 15.93 8.09
N ALA A 74 6.51 17.23 8.21
CA ALA A 74 5.27 17.82 7.76
C ALA A 74 5.21 17.84 6.22
N ARG A 75 4.00 17.74 5.65
CA ARG A 75 3.79 18.00 4.23
C ARG A 75 3.86 19.49 3.96
N SER A 76 4.39 19.87 2.80
CA SER A 76 4.53 21.29 2.41
C SER A 76 3.18 22.00 2.27
N ALA A 77 2.14 21.28 1.86
CA ALA A 77 0.80 21.84 1.67
C ALA A 77 0.04 22.10 2.99
N GLY A 78 0.47 21.50 4.10
CA GLY A 78 -0.22 21.55 5.39
C GLY A 78 -0.73 20.20 5.86
N SER A 79 -1.57 20.22 6.90
CA SER A 79 -2.00 19.01 7.63
C SER A 79 -3.52 18.86 7.76
N THR A 80 -4.31 19.72 7.11
CA THR A 80 -5.75 19.55 7.05
C THR A 80 -6.13 18.48 6.02
N LEU A 81 -7.35 17.96 6.11
CA LEU A 81 -7.82 16.98 5.13
C LEU A 81 -7.82 17.51 3.70
N ASP A 82 -8.14 18.79 3.51
CA ASP A 82 -8.13 19.41 2.18
C ASP A 82 -6.71 19.64 1.67
N ASP A 83 -5.78 19.98 2.55
CA ASP A 83 -4.35 20.08 2.21
C ASP A 83 -3.82 18.73 1.74
N VAL A 84 -4.11 17.66 2.48
CA VAL A 84 -3.69 16.29 2.13
C VAL A 84 -4.34 15.82 0.83
N ARG A 85 -5.63 16.10 0.61
CA ARG A 85 -6.31 15.80 -0.66
C ARG A 85 -5.71 16.55 -1.85
N GLY A 86 -5.27 17.78 -1.63
CA GLY A 86 -4.62 18.59 -2.67
C GLY A 86 -3.18 18.18 -2.95
N ALA A 87 -2.45 17.72 -1.94
CA ALA A 87 -1.03 17.36 -2.05
C ALA A 87 -0.81 15.94 -2.55
N VAL A 88 -1.57 14.98 -2.04
CA VAL A 88 -1.37 13.56 -2.35
C VAL A 88 -2.00 13.22 -3.70
N HIS A 89 -1.16 12.92 -4.68
CA HIS A 89 -1.56 12.59 -6.05
C HIS A 89 -1.02 11.25 -6.53
N GLN A 90 -0.27 10.53 -5.68
CA GLN A 90 0.30 9.23 -6.03
C GLN A 90 0.41 8.29 -4.83
N VAL A 91 0.38 6.99 -5.10
CA VAL A 91 0.74 5.92 -4.17
C VAL A 91 2.01 5.27 -4.67
N VAL A 92 3.03 5.18 -3.82
CA VAL A 92 4.29 4.50 -4.14
C VAL A 92 4.27 3.12 -3.48
N LEU A 93 4.29 2.09 -4.30
CA LEU A 93 4.35 0.70 -3.85
C LEU A 93 5.80 0.24 -3.85
N HIS A 94 6.24 -0.27 -2.71
CA HIS A 94 7.52 -0.95 -2.55
C HIS A 94 7.28 -2.43 -2.26
N TYR A 95 8.19 -3.30 -2.66
CA TYR A 95 8.30 -4.61 -2.03
C TYR A 95 9.41 -4.52 -0.97
N ASP A 96 9.13 -4.96 0.23
CA ASP A 96 9.91 -4.60 1.42
C ASP A 96 11.27 -5.30 1.54
N VAL A 97 11.53 -6.31 0.74
CA VAL A 97 12.75 -7.17 0.78
C VAL A 97 13.01 -7.75 2.20
N ALA A 98 12.03 -7.67 3.05
CA ALA A 98 12.10 -8.13 4.44
C ALA A 98 11.26 -9.39 4.67
N GLY A 99 10.18 -9.54 3.93
CA GLY A 99 9.32 -10.71 3.93
C GLY A 99 8.20 -10.70 4.97
N THR A 100 8.23 -9.78 5.95
CA THR A 100 7.14 -9.53 6.92
C THR A 100 7.11 -8.06 7.29
N SER A 101 5.92 -7.53 7.63
CA SER A 101 5.75 -6.14 8.09
C SER A 101 6.59 -5.84 9.32
N ALA A 102 6.67 -6.75 10.28
CA ALA A 102 7.46 -6.57 11.50
C ALA A 102 8.95 -6.35 11.21
N ARG A 103 9.52 -7.17 10.33
CA ARG A 103 10.92 -7.04 9.94
C ARG A 103 11.15 -5.80 9.08
N CYS A 104 10.23 -5.48 8.18
CA CYS A 104 10.26 -4.27 7.36
C CYS A 104 10.29 -3.02 8.24
N PHE A 105 9.34 -2.88 9.16
CA PHE A 105 9.29 -1.75 10.09
C PHE A 105 10.60 -1.56 10.83
N ARG A 106 11.17 -2.63 11.39
CA ARG A 106 12.45 -2.56 12.10
C ARG A 106 13.60 -2.09 11.21
N VAL A 107 13.63 -2.54 9.94
CA VAL A 107 14.66 -2.12 8.99
C VAL A 107 14.52 -0.64 8.66
N LEU A 108 13.30 -0.18 8.35
CA LEU A 108 13.01 1.23 8.07
C LEU A 108 13.39 2.10 9.26
N HIS A 109 12.94 1.71 10.46
CA HIS A 109 13.20 2.45 11.69
C HIS A 109 14.70 2.63 11.98
N ARG A 110 15.50 1.55 11.83
CA ARG A 110 16.97 1.63 12.02
C ARG A 110 17.67 2.48 10.95
N ARG A 111 17.09 2.59 9.76
CA ARG A 111 17.62 3.41 8.66
C ARG A 111 17.18 4.87 8.72
N GLY A 112 16.37 5.27 9.70
CA GLY A 112 15.80 6.61 9.76
C GLY A 112 14.76 6.86 8.68
N LEU A 113 14.06 5.81 8.22
CA LEU A 113 13.02 5.85 7.19
C LEU A 113 11.67 5.51 7.79
N SER A 114 10.60 5.84 7.07
CA SER A 114 9.22 5.49 7.40
C SER A 114 8.41 5.24 6.15
N CYS A 115 7.30 4.53 6.29
CA CYS A 115 6.30 4.32 5.25
C CYS A 115 4.92 4.43 5.91
N HIS A 116 3.89 4.85 5.21
CA HIS A 116 2.56 5.01 5.82
C HIS A 116 1.91 3.67 6.15
N PHE A 117 2.06 2.70 5.24
CA PHE A 117 1.43 1.39 5.34
C PHE A 117 2.44 0.27 5.10
N LEU A 118 2.27 -0.80 5.86
CA LEU A 118 2.90 -2.08 5.62
C LEU A 118 1.78 -3.10 5.38
N LEU A 119 1.81 -3.80 4.24
CA LEU A 119 0.87 -4.87 3.91
C LEU A 119 1.52 -6.21 4.19
N ASP A 120 1.07 -6.89 5.24
CA ASP A 120 1.64 -8.18 5.64
C ASP A 120 1.09 -9.35 4.80
N LEU A 121 1.71 -10.50 4.97
CA LEU A 121 1.43 -11.74 4.21
C LEU A 121 -0.01 -12.26 4.40
N ASP A 122 -0.67 -11.93 5.51
CA ASP A 122 -2.06 -12.32 5.80
C ASP A 122 -3.10 -11.30 5.30
N GLY A 123 -2.65 -10.23 4.65
CA GLY A 123 -3.50 -9.15 4.18
C GLY A 123 -3.80 -8.08 5.23
N THR A 124 -3.23 -8.19 6.43
CA THR A 124 -3.31 -7.11 7.43
C THR A 124 -2.56 -5.89 6.91
N VAL A 125 -3.17 -4.72 7.06
CA VAL A 125 -2.55 -3.43 6.79
C VAL A 125 -2.15 -2.80 8.11
N ASP A 126 -0.85 -2.65 8.33
CA ASP A 126 -0.32 -1.91 9.48
C ASP A 126 -0.12 -0.46 9.06
N GLN A 127 -0.86 0.46 9.66
CA GLN A 127 -0.65 1.89 9.46
C GLN A 127 0.32 2.42 10.53
N THR A 128 1.46 2.94 10.10
CA THR A 128 2.55 3.37 10.99
C THR A 128 2.52 4.86 11.32
N LEU A 129 1.84 5.66 10.48
CA LEU A 129 1.72 7.12 10.57
C LEU A 129 0.34 7.56 10.09
N ASP A 130 -0.16 8.69 10.61
CA ASP A 130 -1.27 9.42 9.98
C ASP A 130 -0.86 9.93 8.58
N LEU A 131 -1.75 9.89 7.61
CA LEU A 131 -1.46 10.34 6.24
C LEU A 131 -1.17 11.84 6.11
N LYS A 132 -1.46 12.63 7.13
CA LYS A 132 -1.05 14.05 7.17
C LYS A 132 0.48 14.20 7.24
N GLU A 133 1.17 13.21 7.75
CA GLU A 133 2.62 13.22 7.83
C GLU A 133 3.25 12.92 6.45
N ARG A 134 4.44 13.44 6.24
CA ARG A 134 5.27 13.13 5.07
C ARG A 134 6.24 12.01 5.45
N ALA A 135 5.91 10.78 5.14
CA ALA A 135 6.81 9.64 5.36
C ALA A 135 8.08 9.77 4.49
N TRP A 136 9.18 9.19 4.97
CA TRP A 136 10.46 9.19 4.26
C TRP A 136 10.72 7.82 3.62
N HIS A 137 10.23 7.62 2.39
CA HIS A 137 10.30 6.35 1.66
C HIS A 137 10.70 6.48 0.18
N ALA A 138 10.50 7.67 -0.45
CA ALA A 138 10.63 7.84 -1.88
C ALA A 138 11.29 9.17 -2.29
N ALA A 139 12.20 9.68 -1.45
CA ALA A 139 12.97 10.89 -1.69
C ALA A 139 12.10 12.10 -2.12
N GLU A 140 12.22 12.55 -3.35
CA GLU A 140 11.49 13.72 -3.86
C GLU A 140 9.97 13.51 -3.92
N ALA A 141 9.52 12.26 -4.05
CA ALA A 141 8.09 11.93 -4.08
C ALA A 141 7.43 11.94 -2.70
N ASN A 142 8.18 12.02 -1.60
CA ASN A 142 7.64 11.91 -0.25
C ASN A 142 6.49 12.88 0.04
N ASP A 143 6.57 14.12 -0.45
CA ASP A 143 5.59 15.15 -0.12
C ASP A 143 4.23 14.92 -0.78
N GLY A 144 4.25 14.42 -2.03
CA GLY A 144 3.05 14.18 -2.84
C GLY A 144 2.56 12.73 -2.84
N SER A 145 3.09 11.86 -1.97
CA SER A 145 2.76 10.44 -2.02
C SER A 145 2.32 9.84 -0.70
N VAL A 146 1.66 8.69 -0.82
CA VAL A 146 1.47 7.71 0.24
C VAL A 146 2.34 6.51 -0.08
N GLY A 147 3.19 6.09 0.87
CA GLY A 147 4.04 4.91 0.71
C GLY A 147 3.39 3.65 1.28
N VAL A 148 3.52 2.56 0.55
CA VAL A 148 3.09 1.22 0.95
C VAL A 148 4.21 0.23 0.73
N GLU A 149 4.65 -0.43 1.77
CA GLU A 149 5.56 -1.58 1.69
C GLU A 149 4.75 -2.88 1.65
N ILE A 150 5.03 -3.75 0.70
CA ILE A 150 4.35 -5.04 0.55
C ILE A 150 5.30 -6.13 1.00
N ALA A 151 4.88 -6.94 1.97
CA ALA A 151 5.66 -8.05 2.49
C ALA A 151 6.05 -9.02 1.38
N ASN A 152 7.32 -8.96 0.98
CA ASN A 152 7.89 -9.76 -0.08
C ASN A 152 9.41 -9.81 0.05
N ILE A 153 9.99 -10.99 -0.03
CA ILE A 153 11.45 -11.12 0.13
C ILE A 153 12.26 -10.48 -1.02
N GLY A 154 11.59 -10.07 -2.10
CA GLY A 154 12.21 -9.39 -3.22
C GLY A 154 12.70 -10.30 -4.33
N ALA A 155 13.51 -9.71 -5.23
CA ALA A 155 14.08 -10.39 -6.36
C ALA A 155 15.57 -10.69 -6.11
N TYR A 156 15.98 -11.91 -6.40
CA TYR A 156 17.37 -12.37 -6.28
C TYR A 156 17.89 -12.84 -7.63
N ARG A 157 19.20 -12.77 -7.82
CA ARG A 157 19.85 -13.28 -9.04
C ARG A 157 19.88 -14.80 -9.08
N ASP A 158 20.08 -15.42 -7.90
CA ASP A 158 20.11 -16.88 -7.74
C ASP A 158 18.81 -17.35 -7.09
N ALA A 159 18.09 -18.24 -7.77
CA ALA A 159 16.88 -18.84 -7.25
C ALA A 159 17.11 -19.65 -5.95
N ALA A 160 18.34 -20.12 -5.71
CA ALA A 160 18.69 -20.80 -4.47
C ALA A 160 18.53 -19.91 -3.22
N GLU A 161 18.71 -18.59 -3.37
CA GLU A 161 18.51 -17.63 -2.28
C GLU A 161 17.01 -17.51 -1.87
N LEU A 162 16.10 -17.87 -2.76
CA LEU A 162 14.67 -17.90 -2.51
C LEU A 162 14.20 -19.19 -1.83
N ALA A 163 14.98 -20.27 -1.90
CA ALA A 163 14.58 -21.58 -1.39
C ALA A 163 14.16 -21.60 0.10
N PRO A 164 14.75 -20.83 1.02
CA PRO A 164 14.30 -20.77 2.41
C PRO A 164 12.92 -20.11 2.58
N TRP A 165 12.48 -19.29 1.61
CA TRP A 165 11.27 -18.49 1.67
C TRP A 165 10.09 -19.10 0.94
N TYR A 166 10.33 -20.08 0.08
CA TYR A 166 9.28 -20.71 -0.72
C TYR A 166 9.42 -22.21 -0.69
N ALA A 167 8.28 -22.87 -0.55
CA ALA A 167 8.16 -24.31 -0.71
C ALA A 167 7.04 -24.64 -1.68
N ARG A 168 7.03 -25.85 -2.17
CA ARG A 168 5.95 -26.40 -3.01
C ARG A 168 5.39 -27.65 -2.37
N ASP A 169 4.08 -27.78 -2.37
CA ASP A 169 3.35 -28.98 -1.96
C ASP A 169 2.28 -29.35 -3.00
N ALA A 170 1.37 -30.25 -2.67
CA ALA A 170 0.31 -30.70 -3.57
C ALA A 170 -0.66 -29.59 -3.97
N GLU A 171 -0.77 -28.54 -3.15
CA GLU A 171 -1.65 -27.39 -3.38
C GLU A 171 -0.96 -26.26 -4.16
N GLY A 172 0.34 -26.37 -4.40
CA GLY A 172 1.13 -25.40 -5.17
C GLY A 172 2.24 -24.74 -4.37
N ALA A 173 2.64 -23.53 -4.80
CA ALA A 173 3.64 -22.76 -4.09
C ALA A 173 3.07 -22.17 -2.80
N ARG A 174 3.91 -22.08 -1.77
CA ARG A 174 3.60 -21.39 -0.52
C ARG A 174 4.80 -20.61 -0.02
N VAL A 175 4.53 -19.52 0.70
CA VAL A 175 5.56 -18.79 1.42
C VAL A 175 5.91 -19.55 2.69
N THR A 176 7.18 -19.72 2.93
CA THR A 176 7.76 -20.23 4.19
C THR A 176 8.53 -19.10 4.86
N LEU A 177 8.44 -19.03 6.17
CA LEU A 177 9.25 -18.07 6.93
C LEU A 177 10.42 -18.84 7.55
N PRO A 178 11.67 -18.51 7.18
CA PRO A 178 12.84 -19.14 7.78
C PRO A 178 12.87 -18.96 9.30
N ASP A 179 13.55 -19.86 9.99
CA ASP A 179 13.74 -19.77 11.44
C ASP A 179 14.43 -18.44 11.81
N GLY A 180 13.97 -17.82 12.89
CA GLY A 180 14.49 -16.54 13.36
C GLY A 180 13.98 -15.31 12.60
N VAL A 181 13.16 -15.46 11.58
CA VAL A 181 12.45 -14.33 10.96
C VAL A 181 11.36 -13.84 11.90
N GLU A 182 11.37 -12.55 12.15
CA GLU A 182 10.32 -11.91 12.95
C GLU A 182 8.97 -11.96 12.23
N ARG A 183 7.98 -12.54 12.90
CA ARG A 183 6.67 -12.83 12.32
C ARG A 183 5.63 -11.76 12.64
N GLY A 184 5.92 -10.85 13.57
CA GLY A 184 4.92 -9.90 14.06
C GLY A 184 3.68 -10.62 14.61
N ALA A 185 2.51 -10.22 14.13
CA ALA A 185 1.22 -10.81 14.51
C ALA A 185 0.86 -12.08 13.73
N LEU A 186 1.68 -12.53 12.77
CA LEU A 186 1.41 -13.74 11.99
C LEU A 186 1.39 -14.97 12.92
N PRO A 187 0.32 -15.79 12.91
CA PRO A 187 0.20 -16.93 13.79
C PRO A 187 1.26 -18.00 13.51
N ALA A 188 1.54 -18.82 14.52
CA ALA A 188 2.38 -20.00 14.35
C ALA A 188 1.75 -20.92 13.31
N GLY A 189 2.55 -21.38 12.35
CA GLY A 189 2.07 -22.22 11.25
C GLY A 189 1.31 -21.50 10.14
N PHE A 190 1.29 -20.16 10.15
CA PHE A 190 0.74 -19.39 9.06
C PHE A 190 1.37 -19.76 7.71
N VAL A 191 0.53 -19.93 6.70
CA VAL A 191 0.94 -20.25 5.34
C VAL A 191 0.29 -19.23 4.39
N ALA A 192 1.09 -18.44 3.71
CA ALA A 192 0.62 -17.64 2.58
C ALA A 192 0.80 -18.43 1.28
N ARG A 193 -0.18 -18.33 0.40
CA ARG A 193 -0.13 -18.89 -0.94
C ARG A 193 -0.42 -17.78 -1.95
N PRO A 194 0.27 -17.76 -3.11
CA PRO A 194 -0.12 -16.86 -4.19
C PRO A 194 -1.54 -17.23 -4.63
N ALA A 195 -2.31 -16.21 -5.01
CA ALA A 195 -3.59 -16.44 -5.65
C ALA A 195 -3.36 -17.32 -6.90
N ARG A 196 -4.21 -18.29 -7.09
CA ARG A 196 -4.17 -19.09 -8.33
C ARG A 196 -4.52 -18.17 -9.49
N PRO A 197 -3.79 -18.24 -10.61
CA PRO A 197 -4.13 -17.50 -11.81
C PRO A 197 -5.48 -17.93 -12.38
#